data_6bc00255f8b700dbe78e8e8604dc4763
#
_entry.id   6bc00255f8b700dbe78e8e8604dc4763
#
_cell.length_a   1.000
_cell.length_b   1.000
_cell.length_c   1.000
_cell.angle_alpha   90.00
_cell.angle_beta   90.00
_cell.angle_gamma   90.00
#
_symmetry.space_group_name_H-M   'P 1'
#
loop_
_entity.id
_entity.type
_entity.pdbx_description
1 polymer ?
#
loop_
_entity_poly.entity_id
_entity_poly.type
_entity_poly.pdbx_seq_one_letter_code
_entity_poly.pdbx_strand_id
1 'polypeptide(L)' 'MTHADQDFDRFVAAHVDDLLRTAYLIAWDQAEAEDLVQECLLKVARRWPRVRRMDQPRAYARRILVNLATDGARRRA' A
#
# COMPACT_ATOMS: atom_id res chain seq x y z
N MET A 1 23.07 -0.18 -5.19
CA MET A 1 21.63 0.09 -5.21
C MET A 1 21.23 0.94 -6.39
N THR A 2 20.12 0.63 -7.01
CA THR A 2 19.64 1.37 -8.17
C THR A 2 18.80 2.56 -7.73
N HIS A 3 18.63 3.54 -8.62
CA HIS A 3 17.75 4.69 -8.35
C HIS A 3 16.30 4.24 -8.07
N ALA A 4 15.86 3.15 -8.68
CA ALA A 4 14.51 2.62 -8.48
C ALA A 4 14.30 2.18 -7.03
N ASP A 5 15.30 1.54 -6.42
CA ASP A 5 15.20 1.12 -5.02
C ASP A 5 15.11 2.30 -4.08
N GLN A 6 15.92 3.36 -4.34
CA GLN A 6 15.89 4.58 -3.53
C GLN A 6 14.56 5.30 -3.68
N ASP A 7 14.03 5.35 -4.89
CA ASP A 7 12.73 5.97 -5.15
C ASP A 7 11.61 5.24 -4.41
N PHE A 8 11.66 3.91 -4.42
CA PHE A 8 10.66 3.12 -3.70
C PHE A 8 10.74 3.35 -2.20
N ASP A 9 11.96 3.37 -1.64
CA ASP A 9 12.14 3.62 -0.21
C ASP A 9 11.60 5.00 0.19
N ARG A 10 11.82 6.00 -0.65
CA ARG A 10 11.28 7.35 -0.41
C ARG A 10 9.76 7.34 -0.47
N PHE A 11 9.22 6.60 -1.42
CA PHE A 11 7.76 6.47 -1.55
C PHE A 11 7.17 5.87 -0.28
N VAL A 12 7.75 4.78 0.21
CA VAL A 12 7.29 4.13 1.44
C VAL A 12 7.37 5.10 2.61
N ALA A 13 8.51 5.74 2.79
CA ALA A 13 8.71 6.68 3.90
C ALA A 13 7.69 7.81 3.87
N ALA A 14 7.34 8.29 2.68
CA ALA A 14 6.41 9.41 2.53
C ALA A 14 4.95 9.01 2.79
N HIS A 15 4.58 7.75 2.54
CA HIS A 15 3.16 7.38 2.47
C HIS A 15 2.74 6.25 3.41
N VAL A 16 3.67 5.58 4.10
CA VAL A 16 3.32 4.42 4.93
C VAL A 16 2.33 4.77 6.03
N ASP A 17 2.50 5.91 6.69
CA ASP A 17 1.62 6.29 7.79
C ASP A 17 0.20 6.56 7.29
N ASP A 18 0.07 7.20 6.15
CA ASP A 18 -1.23 7.47 5.54
C ASP A 18 -1.92 6.16 5.13
N LEU A 19 -1.16 5.22 4.57
CA LEU A 19 -1.71 3.93 4.20
C LEU A 19 -2.15 3.12 5.43
N LEU A 20 -1.37 3.16 6.50
CA LEU A 20 -1.73 2.49 7.76
C LEU A 20 -3.01 3.06 8.35
N ARG A 21 -3.15 4.38 8.32
CA ARG A 21 -4.36 5.04 8.82
C ARG A 21 -5.57 4.59 8.02
N THR A 22 -5.46 4.59 6.69
CA THR A 22 -6.55 4.15 5.82
C THR A 22 -6.91 2.69 6.09
N ALA A 23 -5.91 1.82 6.22
CA ALA A 23 -6.14 0.40 6.49
C ALA A 23 -6.82 0.19 7.84
N TYR A 24 -6.38 0.92 8.86
CA TYR A 24 -6.98 0.82 10.18
C TYR A 24 -8.44 1.26 10.19
N LEU A 25 -8.76 2.34 9.45
CA LEU A 25 -10.14 2.82 9.39
C LEU A 25 -11.08 1.79 8.76
N ILE A 26 -10.56 0.94 7.91
CA ILE A 26 -11.38 -0.11 7.27
C ILE A 26 -11.42 -1.38 8.12
N ALA A 27 -10.27 -1.82 8.62
CA ALA A 27 -10.13 -3.11 9.31
C ALA A 27 -10.46 -3.05 10.79
N TRP A 28 -10.30 -1.88 11.43
CA TRP A 28 -10.49 -1.68 12.88
C TRP A 28 -9.63 -2.60 13.75
N ASP A 29 -8.51 -3.04 13.21
CA ASP A 29 -7.56 -3.93 13.87
C ASP A 29 -6.17 -3.54 13.41
N GLN A 30 -5.28 -3.23 14.36
CA GLN A 30 -3.96 -2.72 14.02
C GLN A 30 -3.08 -3.78 13.36
N ALA A 31 -3.10 -5.00 13.86
CA ALA A 31 -2.29 -6.07 13.29
C ALA A 31 -2.72 -6.35 11.85
N GLU A 32 -4.02 -6.39 11.61
CA GLU A 32 -4.54 -6.58 10.27
C GLU A 32 -4.21 -5.42 9.36
N ALA A 33 -4.30 -4.19 9.86
CA ALA A 33 -3.93 -3.00 9.08
C ALA A 33 -2.48 -3.08 8.62
N GLU A 34 -1.58 -3.48 9.51
CA GLU A 34 -0.16 -3.64 9.18
C GLU A 34 0.04 -4.70 8.11
N ASP A 35 -0.63 -5.83 8.21
CA ASP A 35 -0.54 -6.90 7.21
C ASP A 35 -1.04 -6.43 5.85
N LEU A 36 -2.15 -5.69 5.83
CA LEU A 36 -2.71 -5.14 4.60
C LEU A 36 -1.74 -4.17 3.92
N VAL A 37 -1.11 -3.30 4.71
CA VAL A 37 -0.15 -2.34 4.18
C VAL A 37 1.08 -3.06 3.63
N GLN A 38 1.58 -4.08 4.34
CA GLN A 38 2.71 -4.87 3.84
C GLN A 38 2.37 -5.52 2.50
N GLU A 39 1.21 -6.15 2.39
CA GLU A 39 0.79 -6.78 1.15
C GLU A 39 0.63 -5.75 0.02
N CYS A 40 0.05 -4.60 0.34
CA CYS A 40 -0.09 -3.50 -0.61
C CYS A 40 1.28 -3.06 -1.13
N LEU A 41 2.23 -2.81 -0.22
CA LEU A 41 3.55 -2.34 -0.60
C LEU A 41 4.34 -3.39 -1.38
N LEU A 42 4.14 -4.68 -1.10
CA LEU A 42 4.75 -5.74 -1.90
C LEU A 42 4.24 -5.72 -3.34
N LYS A 43 2.95 -5.50 -3.53
CA LYS A 43 2.36 -5.39 -4.86
C LYS A 43 2.89 -4.16 -5.60
N VAL A 44 3.01 -3.04 -4.90
CA VAL A 44 3.58 -1.81 -5.48
C VAL A 44 5.04 -2.04 -5.86
N ALA A 45 5.82 -2.70 -4.98
CA ALA A 45 7.23 -2.98 -5.24
C ALA A 45 7.43 -3.79 -6.52
N ARG A 46 6.60 -4.82 -6.71
CA ARG A 46 6.68 -5.67 -7.90
C ARG A 46 6.43 -4.91 -9.20
N ARG A 47 5.65 -3.84 -9.12
CA ARG A 47 5.28 -3.02 -10.28
C ARG A 47 5.93 -1.65 -10.24
N TRP A 48 6.94 -1.46 -9.39
CA TRP A 48 7.51 -0.16 -9.15
C TRP A 48 8.03 0.54 -10.42
N PRO A 49 8.70 -0.14 -11.36
CA PRO A 49 9.14 0.54 -12.60
C PRO A 49 7.99 1.21 -13.36
N ARG A 50 6.80 0.64 -13.28
CA ARG A 50 5.61 1.23 -13.92
C ARG A 50 4.95 2.27 -13.01
N VAL A 51 4.83 1.95 -11.72
CA VAL A 51 4.14 2.80 -10.76
C VAL A 51 4.87 4.14 -10.59
N ARG A 52 6.21 4.11 -10.56
CA ARG A 52 6.99 5.34 -10.39
C ARG A 52 6.76 6.36 -11.50
N ARG A 53 6.26 5.93 -12.65
CA ARG A 53 5.97 6.79 -13.81
C ARG A 53 4.56 7.32 -13.84
N MET A 54 3.71 6.86 -12.94
CA MET A 54 2.32 7.33 -12.88
C MET A 54 2.27 8.74 -12.33
N ASP A 55 1.24 9.49 -12.72
CA ASP A 55 1.04 10.84 -12.19
C ASP A 55 0.81 10.82 -10.69
N GLN A 56 0.11 9.81 -10.19
CA GLN A 56 -0.24 9.71 -8.77
C GLN A 56 0.02 8.30 -8.23
N PRO A 57 1.29 7.97 -7.96
CA PRO A 57 1.62 6.65 -7.39
C PRO A 57 0.91 6.36 -6.07
N ARG A 58 0.75 7.38 -5.23
CA ARG A 58 0.05 7.24 -3.95
C ARG A 58 -1.40 6.80 -4.15
N ALA A 59 -2.11 7.38 -5.10
CA ALA A 59 -3.49 7.02 -5.38
C ALA A 59 -3.59 5.57 -5.85
N TYR A 60 -2.63 5.12 -6.64
CA TYR A 60 -2.58 3.74 -7.09
C TYR A 60 -2.38 2.78 -5.91
N ALA A 61 -1.44 3.08 -5.03
CA ALA A 61 -1.20 2.26 -3.84
C ALA A 61 -2.43 2.21 -2.93
N ARG A 62 -3.06 3.36 -2.74
CA ARG A 62 -4.28 3.44 -1.91
C ARG A 62 -5.39 2.58 -2.48
N ARG A 63 -5.54 2.57 -3.80
CA ARG A 63 -6.54 1.75 -4.47
C ARG A 63 -6.30 0.26 -4.23
N ILE A 64 -5.04 -0.18 -4.34
CA ILE A 64 -4.67 -1.56 -4.02
C ILE A 64 -5.04 -1.89 -2.57
N LEU A 65 -4.68 -0.99 -1.66
CA LEU A 65 -4.94 -1.20 -0.24
C LEU A 65 -6.44 -1.34 0.06
N VAL A 66 -7.25 -0.45 -0.49
CA VAL A 66 -8.69 -0.48 -0.27
C VAL A 66 -9.28 -1.78 -0.82
N ASN A 67 -8.84 -2.20 -2.00
CA ASN A 67 -9.31 -3.45 -2.58
C ASN A 67 -8.94 -4.65 -1.71
N LEU A 68 -7.71 -4.71 -1.19
CA LEU A 68 -7.29 -5.78 -0.31
C LEU A 68 -8.10 -5.80 0.98
N ALA A 69 -8.32 -4.64 1.57
CA ALA A 69 -9.09 -4.53 2.81
C ALA A 69 -10.53 -4.95 2.61
N THR A 70 -11.14 -4.53 1.50
CA THR A 70 -12.51 -4.88 1.17
C THR A 70 -12.66 -6.37 0.92
N ASP A 71 -11.72 -6.98 0.20
CA ASP A 71 -11.74 -8.42 -0.07
C ASP A 71 -11.60 -9.21 1.23
N GLY A 72 -10.73 -8.76 2.13
CA GLY A 72 -10.58 -9.39 3.44
C GLY A 72 -11.86 -9.33 4.25
N ALA A 73 -12.55 -8.18 4.25
CA ALA A 73 -13.82 -8.03 4.94
C ALA A 73 -14.90 -8.95 4.36
N ARG A 74 -14.93 -9.08 3.04
CA ARG A 74 -15.88 -9.99 2.39
C ARG A 74 -15.67 -11.44 2.77
N ARG A 75 -14.40 -11.86 2.87
CA ARG A 75 -14.07 -13.23 3.24
C ARG A 75 -14.51 -13.57 4.66
N ARG A 76 -14.50 -12.57 5.54
CA ARG A 76 -14.88 -12.74 6.93
C ARG A 76 -16.39 -12.65 7.16
N ALA A 77 -17.06 -12.01 6.25
CA ALA A 77 -18.50 -11.93 6.29
C ALA A 77 -19.11 -13.25 5.84
#